data_d4deb40a203c4a54051d61930702792b
#
_entry.id   d4deb40a203c4a54051d61930702792b
#
_cell.length_a   1.000
_cell.length_b   1.000
_cell.length_c   1.000
_cell.angle_alpha   90.00
_cell.angle_beta   90.00
_cell.angle_gamma   90.00
#
_symmetry.space_group_name_H-M   'P 1'
#
loop_
_entity.id
_entity.type
_entity.pdbx_description
1 polymer ?
#
loop_
_entity_poly.entity_id
_entity_poly.type
_entity_poly.pdbx_seq_one_letter_code
_entity_poly.pdbx_strand_id
1 'polypeptide(L)'
;DMIRVAPAYASNLSSLFSIECWGGATFDVAYRFLQECPWQRLRDIRAQMPNLMTQMLLRASNGVGYTNYPDNVVQAFVAEASKGIDVFRVFDSLNWVENMRIAMDAVLESGKICEGTICYTGDILNPDRSKYNLKYYVNMAKDLQKAGAHFLGLKDMAGLLKPAAALQLVKALKEEVGLPIHFHTHDTSGIAGATILAAADAGVDVVDTAMDALSGGTSQPCMGSIVEALHNSERDTGINIENLREISDYWGQVRAQYAAFESGLSSPASEVYLHEMPGGQFTNLKAQARSMGMEEKWHDIAETYADVNQMFGDIVKVTPSSKVVGDMALMMVAQNLNREDVENPNTDVAFPESVVDMLKGNLGQPPGGFPKHIVTKALKGEKPNLDRPGKNLDPIDLEKTRQKLYEKLDGIKIDDEDLN
;
A
#
# COMPACT_ATOMS: atom_id res chain seq x y z
N ASP A 1 13.74 -17.14 8.63
CA ASP A 1 14.01 -17.36 7.19
C ASP A 1 14.64 -16.12 6.56
N MET A 2 14.06 -14.90 6.73
CA MET A 2 14.62 -13.67 6.15
C MET A 2 16.06 -13.41 6.56
N ILE A 3 16.38 -13.45 7.84
CA ILE A 3 17.75 -13.22 8.36
C ILE A 3 18.75 -14.25 7.81
N ARG A 4 18.31 -15.50 7.61
CA ARG A 4 19.16 -16.57 7.09
C ARG A 4 19.59 -16.33 5.64
N VAL A 5 18.72 -15.77 4.79
CA VAL A 5 19.01 -15.54 3.37
C VAL A 5 19.58 -14.14 3.10
N ALA A 6 19.43 -13.20 4.05
CA ALA A 6 19.84 -11.82 3.88
C ALA A 6 21.31 -11.63 3.44
N PRO A 7 22.31 -12.40 3.96
CA PRO A 7 23.68 -12.31 3.47
C PRO A 7 23.83 -12.64 1.97
N ALA A 8 23.00 -13.55 1.44
CA ALA A 8 23.01 -13.86 0.01
C ALA A 8 22.50 -12.69 -0.85
N TYR A 9 21.49 -11.96 -0.38
CA TYR A 9 21.08 -10.72 -1.04
C TYR A 9 22.22 -9.69 -1.04
N ALA A 10 22.85 -9.47 0.10
CA ALA A 10 23.95 -8.53 0.24
C ALA A 10 25.15 -8.84 -0.68
N SER A 11 25.50 -10.11 -0.86
CA SER A 11 26.63 -10.54 -1.69
C SER A 11 26.26 -10.71 -3.16
N ASN A 12 25.16 -11.36 -3.45
CA ASN A 12 24.84 -11.86 -4.79
C ASN A 12 23.92 -10.93 -5.59
N LEU A 13 23.15 -10.07 -4.91
CA LEU A 13 22.23 -9.10 -5.50
C LEU A 13 22.53 -7.66 -5.04
N SER A 14 23.79 -7.33 -4.86
CA SER A 14 24.25 -6.01 -4.37
C SER A 14 23.90 -4.84 -5.31
N SER A 15 23.52 -5.11 -6.55
CA SER A 15 23.07 -4.11 -7.54
C SER A 15 21.58 -3.76 -7.46
N LEU A 16 20.81 -4.40 -6.59
CA LEU A 16 19.40 -4.01 -6.36
C LEU A 16 19.32 -2.56 -5.88
N PHE A 17 18.33 -1.84 -6.41
CA PHE A 17 18.04 -0.47 -5.95
C PHE A 17 17.67 -0.46 -4.46
N SER A 18 16.70 -1.28 -4.08
CA SER A 18 16.26 -1.40 -2.69
C SER A 18 15.59 -2.76 -2.41
N ILE A 19 15.44 -3.07 -1.13
CA ILE A 19 14.61 -4.17 -0.66
C ILE A 19 13.49 -3.60 0.19
N GLU A 20 12.23 -3.76 -0.25
CA GLU A 20 11.07 -3.43 0.58
C GLU A 20 10.87 -4.56 1.59
N CYS A 21 11.20 -4.30 2.84
CA CYS A 21 11.32 -5.33 3.88
C CYS A 21 10.53 -5.01 5.16
N TRP A 22 9.87 -3.84 5.22
CA TRP A 22 9.26 -3.36 6.44
C TRP A 22 8.06 -2.44 6.15
N GLY A 23 7.14 -2.27 7.11
CA GLY A 23 5.96 -1.43 6.98
C GLY A 23 4.77 -1.96 7.77
N GLY A 24 3.55 -1.46 7.49
CA GLY A 24 2.35 -1.81 8.25
C GLY A 24 2.06 -3.30 8.35
N ALA A 25 2.24 -4.05 7.26
CA ALA A 25 2.06 -5.50 7.27
C ALA A 25 3.07 -6.21 8.19
N THR A 26 4.28 -5.68 8.33
CA THR A 26 5.27 -6.21 9.28
C THR A 26 4.78 -6.09 10.72
N PHE A 27 4.23 -4.93 11.10
CA PHE A 27 3.66 -4.72 12.43
C PHE A 27 2.46 -5.64 12.67
N ASP A 28 1.54 -5.74 11.71
CA ASP A 28 0.38 -6.63 11.82
C ASP A 28 0.79 -8.09 12.05
N VAL A 29 1.73 -8.61 11.24
CA VAL A 29 2.19 -10.00 11.33
C VAL A 29 3.00 -10.22 12.60
N ALA A 30 3.92 -9.31 12.94
CA ALA A 30 4.76 -9.43 14.13
C ALA A 30 3.92 -9.51 15.40
N TYR A 31 2.93 -8.63 15.55
CA TYR A 31 2.11 -8.59 16.76
C TYR A 31 1.03 -9.68 16.83
N ARG A 32 0.38 -9.97 15.69
CA ARG A 32 -0.77 -10.89 15.69
C ARG A 32 -0.39 -12.37 15.64
N PHE A 33 0.71 -12.69 14.95
CA PHE A 33 1.02 -14.08 14.65
C PHE A 33 2.37 -14.53 15.20
N LEU A 34 3.40 -13.68 15.15
CA LEU A 34 4.75 -14.08 15.47
C LEU A 34 5.17 -13.74 16.90
N GLN A 35 4.50 -12.77 17.55
CA GLN A 35 4.88 -12.23 18.87
C GLN A 35 6.36 -11.78 18.88
N GLU A 36 6.77 -11.07 17.83
CA GLU A 36 8.10 -10.52 17.64
C GLU A 36 8.07 -8.99 17.69
N CYS A 37 9.21 -8.38 18.03
CA CYS A 37 9.41 -6.95 17.92
C CYS A 37 9.69 -6.57 16.46
N PRO A 38 8.83 -5.75 15.79
CA PRO A 38 9.07 -5.33 14.39
C PRO A 38 10.33 -4.46 14.26
N TRP A 39 10.69 -3.69 15.28
CA TRP A 39 11.91 -2.87 15.30
C TRP A 39 13.18 -3.73 15.36
N GLN A 40 13.19 -4.78 16.20
CA GLN A 40 14.31 -5.73 16.23
C GLN A 40 14.49 -6.40 14.88
N ARG A 41 13.38 -6.79 14.22
CA ARG A 41 13.43 -7.34 12.87
C ARG A 41 14.11 -6.39 11.88
N LEU A 42 13.80 -5.08 11.94
CA LEU A 42 14.44 -4.08 11.09
C LEU A 42 15.93 -3.98 11.36
N ARG A 43 16.35 -3.94 12.63
CA ARG A 43 17.77 -3.91 13.03
C ARG A 43 18.51 -5.14 12.51
N ASP A 44 17.91 -6.31 12.67
CA ASP A 44 18.52 -7.58 12.24
C ASP A 44 18.67 -7.63 10.70
N ILE A 45 17.67 -7.20 9.95
CA ILE A 45 17.74 -7.11 8.48
C ILE A 45 18.85 -6.14 8.06
N ARG A 46 18.88 -4.94 8.64
CA ARG A 46 19.89 -3.93 8.34
C ARG A 46 21.31 -4.43 8.63
N ALA A 47 21.51 -5.13 9.75
CA ALA A 47 22.81 -5.68 10.13
C ALA A 47 23.32 -6.72 9.12
N GLN A 48 22.43 -7.49 8.51
CA GLN A 48 22.79 -8.52 7.50
C GLN A 48 22.97 -7.95 6.09
N MET A 49 22.36 -6.82 5.78
CA MET A 49 22.38 -6.19 4.45
C MET A 49 22.79 -4.70 4.53
N PRO A 50 23.99 -4.39 5.04
CA PRO A 50 24.39 -2.99 5.24
C PRO A 50 24.60 -2.21 3.94
N ASN A 51 24.85 -2.90 2.84
CA ASN A 51 25.13 -2.35 1.50
C ASN A 51 23.90 -2.21 0.60
N LEU A 52 22.74 -2.69 1.02
CA LEU A 52 21.48 -2.53 0.27
C LEU A 52 20.61 -1.46 0.93
N MET A 53 19.93 -0.68 0.12
CA MET A 53 18.90 0.23 0.64
C MET A 53 17.69 -0.56 1.11
N THR A 54 17.25 -0.28 2.32
CA THR A 54 16.00 -0.82 2.87
C THR A 54 14.87 0.16 2.60
N GLN A 55 13.72 -0.36 2.24
CA GLN A 55 12.53 0.42 1.91
C GLN A 55 11.35 0.01 2.75
N MET A 56 10.48 0.98 3.05
CA MET A 56 9.21 0.75 3.72
C MET A 56 8.05 1.47 3.06
N LEU A 57 6.84 0.93 3.25
CA LEU A 57 5.57 1.63 3.00
C LEU A 57 5.19 2.45 4.23
N LEU A 58 4.97 3.76 4.02
CA LEU A 58 4.49 4.69 5.03
C LEU A 58 3.14 5.30 4.61
N ARG A 59 2.09 4.98 5.35
CA ARG A 59 0.71 5.39 5.04
C ARG A 59 0.44 6.83 5.51
N ALA A 60 1.23 7.79 5.06
CA ALA A 60 1.11 9.21 5.43
C ALA A 60 0.85 9.38 6.94
N SER A 61 -0.19 10.12 7.33
CA SER A 61 -0.56 10.34 8.73
C SER A 61 -1.08 9.08 9.45
N ASN A 62 -1.34 7.99 8.73
CA ASN A 62 -1.68 6.70 9.34
C ASN A 62 -0.45 5.89 9.77
N GLY A 63 0.77 6.34 9.42
CA GLY A 63 2.01 5.64 9.76
C GLY A 63 2.01 4.19 9.26
N VAL A 64 2.03 3.24 10.19
CA VAL A 64 1.87 1.81 9.93
C VAL A 64 0.50 1.26 10.36
N GLY A 65 -0.40 2.14 10.84
CA GLY A 65 -1.73 1.79 11.35
C GLY A 65 -2.88 2.03 10.35
N TYR A 66 -4.10 2.04 10.87
CA TYR A 66 -5.35 2.17 10.11
C TYR A 66 -6.11 3.47 10.39
N THR A 67 -5.70 4.23 11.40
CA THR A 67 -6.24 5.53 11.78
C THR A 67 -5.15 6.59 11.69
N ASN A 68 -5.53 7.87 11.61
CA ASN A 68 -4.54 8.94 11.64
C ASN A 68 -3.95 9.10 13.03
N TYR A 69 -2.64 9.32 13.09
CA TYR A 69 -1.92 9.68 14.31
C TYR A 69 -1.74 11.20 14.40
N PRO A 70 -1.55 11.75 15.61
CA PRO A 70 -1.06 13.10 15.79
C PRO A 70 0.27 13.33 15.05
N ASP A 71 0.49 14.54 14.57
CA ASP A 71 1.66 14.88 13.77
C ASP A 71 3.00 14.54 14.45
N ASN A 72 3.10 14.80 15.74
CA ASN A 72 4.32 14.50 16.51
C ASN A 72 4.61 12.99 16.63
N VAL A 73 3.58 12.14 16.59
CA VAL A 73 3.76 10.68 16.58
C VAL A 73 4.31 10.23 15.22
N VAL A 74 3.79 10.78 14.12
CA VAL A 74 4.30 10.48 12.77
C VAL A 74 5.77 10.90 12.65
N GLN A 75 6.12 12.09 13.15
CA GLN A 75 7.49 12.59 13.15
C GLN A 75 8.43 11.70 13.98
N ALA A 76 8.02 11.33 15.19
CA ALA A 76 8.81 10.44 16.06
C ALA A 76 8.99 9.04 15.43
N PHE A 77 7.93 8.50 14.82
CA PHE A 77 8.00 7.23 14.12
C PHE A 77 9.01 7.26 12.96
N VAL A 78 8.97 8.30 12.12
CA VAL A 78 9.90 8.45 11.01
C VAL A 78 11.34 8.61 11.51
N ALA A 79 11.54 9.42 12.55
CA ALA A 79 12.87 9.61 13.14
C ALA A 79 13.48 8.28 13.63
N GLU A 80 12.68 7.44 14.28
CA GLU A 80 13.14 6.11 14.73
C GLU A 80 13.35 5.14 13.55
N ALA A 81 12.39 5.04 12.63
CA ALA A 81 12.49 4.18 11.45
C ALA A 81 13.68 4.55 10.55
N SER A 82 14.08 5.83 10.50
CA SER A 82 15.22 6.31 9.69
C SER A 82 16.56 5.71 10.10
N LYS A 83 16.67 5.15 11.30
CA LYS A 83 17.88 4.44 11.75
C LYS A 83 18.12 3.14 10.97
N GLY A 84 17.06 2.53 10.43
CA GLY A 84 17.14 1.28 9.68
C GLY A 84 16.58 1.34 8.26
N ILE A 85 15.82 2.37 7.90
CA ILE A 85 15.18 2.55 6.59
C ILE A 85 15.89 3.66 5.80
N ASP A 86 16.12 3.44 4.51
CA ASP A 86 16.72 4.40 3.60
C ASP A 86 15.69 5.06 2.67
N VAL A 87 14.67 4.30 2.24
CA VAL A 87 13.63 4.76 1.29
C VAL A 87 12.26 4.66 1.95
N PHE A 88 11.58 5.78 2.09
CA PHE A 88 10.22 5.84 2.59
C PHE A 88 9.24 6.08 1.44
N ARG A 89 8.47 5.07 1.09
CA ARG A 89 7.36 5.17 0.12
C ARG A 89 6.14 5.74 0.83
N VAL A 90 5.99 7.06 0.76
CA VAL A 90 4.90 7.79 1.41
C VAL A 90 3.70 7.84 0.47
N PHE A 91 2.55 7.34 0.90
CA PHE A 91 1.30 7.42 0.17
C PHE A 91 0.11 7.74 1.08
N ASP A 92 -0.93 8.30 0.50
CA ASP A 92 -2.20 8.53 1.18
C ASP A 92 -3.31 7.68 0.58
N SER A 93 -4.20 7.14 1.43
CA SER A 93 -5.24 6.21 0.99
C SER A 93 -6.32 6.82 0.09
N LEU A 94 -6.37 8.14 0.02
CA LEU A 94 -7.28 8.89 -0.83
C LEU A 94 -6.53 9.79 -1.83
N ASN A 95 -5.22 9.62 -1.97
CA ASN A 95 -4.33 10.45 -2.78
C ASN A 95 -4.36 11.94 -2.40
N TRP A 96 -4.50 12.24 -1.12
CA TRP A 96 -4.54 13.61 -0.63
C TRP A 96 -3.14 14.10 -0.23
N VAL A 97 -2.50 14.86 -1.11
CA VAL A 97 -1.10 15.32 -0.94
C VAL A 97 -0.92 16.11 0.37
N GLU A 98 -1.91 16.91 0.76
CA GLU A 98 -1.84 17.68 2.02
C GLU A 98 -1.72 16.76 3.25
N ASN A 99 -2.36 15.58 3.23
CA ASN A 99 -2.23 14.60 4.30
C ASN A 99 -0.89 13.85 4.27
N MET A 100 -0.21 13.81 3.11
CA MET A 100 1.12 13.22 2.97
C MET A 100 2.24 14.12 3.52
N ARG A 101 2.02 15.44 3.56
CA ARG A 101 3.06 16.44 3.85
C ARG A 101 3.80 16.17 5.15
N ILE A 102 3.09 15.87 6.24
CA ILE A 102 3.74 15.66 7.53
C ILE A 102 4.74 14.50 7.53
N ALA A 103 4.39 13.40 6.87
CA ALA A 103 5.28 12.25 6.72
C ALA A 103 6.44 12.56 5.77
N MET A 104 6.16 13.23 4.64
CA MET A 104 7.20 13.63 3.68
C MET A 104 8.20 14.57 4.32
N ASP A 105 7.73 15.62 5.03
CA ASP A 105 8.59 16.60 5.71
C ASP A 105 9.48 15.89 6.76
N ALA A 106 8.92 14.98 7.56
CA ALA A 106 9.68 14.20 8.53
C ALA A 106 10.78 13.32 7.87
N VAL A 107 10.48 12.70 6.73
CA VAL A 107 11.47 11.92 5.97
C VAL A 107 12.57 12.81 5.42
N LEU A 108 12.24 13.98 4.87
CA LEU A 108 13.22 14.95 4.36
C LEU A 108 14.12 15.46 5.50
N GLU A 109 13.54 15.79 6.65
CA GLU A 109 14.29 16.23 7.84
C GLU A 109 15.23 15.13 8.36
N SER A 110 14.87 13.86 8.21
CA SER A 110 15.75 12.74 8.60
C SER A 110 16.91 12.50 7.61
N GLY A 111 16.96 13.22 6.49
CA GLY A 111 17.97 13.05 5.44
C GLY A 111 17.82 11.76 4.63
N LYS A 112 16.67 11.11 4.68
CA LYS A 112 16.37 9.86 3.95
C LYS A 112 15.66 10.14 2.62
N ILE A 113 15.56 9.11 1.79
CA ILE A 113 14.91 9.21 0.48
C ILE A 113 13.39 9.20 0.67
N CYS A 114 12.77 10.32 0.27
CA CYS A 114 11.33 10.47 0.24
C CYS A 114 10.78 10.10 -1.14
N GLU A 115 10.09 8.99 -1.25
CA GLU A 115 9.32 8.60 -2.42
C GLU A 115 7.87 9.05 -2.24
N GLY A 116 7.51 10.18 -2.85
CA GLY A 116 6.13 10.67 -2.88
C GLY A 116 5.32 9.85 -3.87
N THR A 117 4.24 9.19 -3.40
CA THR A 117 3.62 8.12 -4.16
C THR A 117 2.18 8.42 -4.56
N ILE A 118 1.88 8.20 -5.84
CA ILE A 118 0.53 8.22 -6.40
C ILE A 118 -0.03 6.81 -6.37
N CYS A 119 -1.21 6.64 -5.78
CA CYS A 119 -1.96 5.40 -5.87
C CYS A 119 -2.79 5.41 -7.17
N TYR A 120 -2.52 4.46 -8.06
CA TYR A 120 -3.22 4.33 -9.32
C TYR A 120 -4.57 3.63 -9.14
N THR A 121 -5.62 4.15 -9.77
CA THR A 121 -6.95 3.55 -9.86
C THR A 121 -7.63 3.97 -11.16
N GLY A 122 -8.70 3.29 -11.52
CA GLY A 122 -9.42 3.57 -12.76
C GLY A 122 -8.71 3.03 -14.00
N ASP A 123 -8.96 3.67 -15.14
CA ASP A 123 -8.39 3.33 -16.43
C ASP A 123 -8.22 4.59 -17.27
N ILE A 124 -6.99 5.08 -17.42
CA ILE A 124 -6.70 6.31 -18.20
C ILE A 124 -6.98 6.17 -19.68
N LEU A 125 -7.16 4.93 -20.19
CA LEU A 125 -7.52 4.67 -21.59
C LEU A 125 -9.04 4.74 -21.82
N ASN A 126 -9.84 4.68 -20.74
CA ASN A 126 -11.29 4.74 -20.85
C ASN A 126 -11.78 6.20 -20.77
N PRO A 127 -12.31 6.77 -21.86
CA PRO A 127 -12.77 8.16 -21.88
C PRO A 127 -13.97 8.42 -20.95
N ASP A 128 -14.74 7.39 -20.59
CA ASP A 128 -15.88 7.50 -19.71
C ASP A 128 -15.48 7.60 -18.22
N ARG A 129 -14.23 7.26 -17.89
CA ARG A 129 -13.67 7.35 -16.53
C ARG A 129 -12.84 8.61 -16.36
N SER A 130 -13.48 9.76 -16.32
CA SER A 130 -12.82 11.07 -16.36
C SER A 130 -12.16 11.51 -15.04
N LYS A 131 -12.53 10.93 -13.89
CA LYS A 131 -12.05 11.36 -12.56
C LYS A 131 -10.53 11.17 -12.40
N TYR A 132 -10.04 9.98 -12.72
CA TYR A 132 -8.63 9.60 -12.61
C TYR A 132 -8.00 9.50 -14.01
N ASN A 133 -8.02 10.61 -14.76
CA ASN A 133 -7.45 10.70 -16.09
C ASN A 133 -5.94 11.05 -16.05
N LEU A 134 -5.29 11.05 -17.21
CA LEU A 134 -3.86 11.36 -17.33
C LEU A 134 -3.49 12.70 -16.69
N LYS A 135 -4.32 13.74 -16.89
CA LYS A 135 -4.10 15.07 -16.32
C LYS A 135 -4.11 15.07 -14.79
N TYR A 136 -5.00 14.27 -14.19
CA TYR A 136 -5.03 14.09 -12.74
C TYR A 136 -3.68 13.58 -12.20
N TYR A 137 -3.14 12.52 -12.82
CA TYR A 137 -1.88 11.92 -12.39
C TYR A 137 -0.70 12.87 -12.59
N VAL A 138 -0.62 13.57 -13.72
CA VAL A 138 0.43 14.58 -13.99
C VAL A 138 0.37 15.72 -12.97
N ASN A 139 -0.81 16.22 -12.65
CA ASN A 139 -0.95 17.30 -11.67
C ASN A 139 -0.51 16.85 -10.28
N MET A 140 -0.93 15.66 -9.84
CA MET A 140 -0.51 15.12 -8.55
C MET A 140 1.01 14.90 -8.49
N ALA A 141 1.62 14.41 -9.56
CA ALA A 141 3.08 14.26 -9.66
C ALA A 141 3.81 15.60 -9.48
N LYS A 142 3.30 16.68 -10.11
CA LYS A 142 3.84 18.03 -9.94
C LYS A 142 3.70 18.53 -8.50
N ASP A 143 2.60 18.21 -7.83
CA ASP A 143 2.39 18.60 -6.43
C ASP A 143 3.33 17.83 -5.50
N LEU A 144 3.58 16.53 -5.75
CA LEU A 144 4.57 15.74 -5.00
C LEU A 144 6.00 16.25 -5.24
N GLN A 145 6.35 16.62 -6.47
CA GLN A 145 7.65 17.25 -6.76
C GLN A 145 7.81 18.56 -5.99
N LYS A 146 6.80 19.42 -5.97
CA LYS A 146 6.81 20.68 -5.19
C LYS A 146 6.90 20.43 -3.68
N ALA A 147 6.35 19.31 -3.22
CA ALA A 147 6.43 18.88 -1.82
C ALA A 147 7.81 18.34 -1.42
N GLY A 148 8.75 18.25 -2.37
CA GLY A 148 10.14 17.85 -2.10
C GLY A 148 10.42 16.36 -2.26
N ALA A 149 9.55 15.58 -2.90
CA ALA A 149 9.84 14.19 -3.18
C ALA A 149 11.14 14.01 -3.96
N HIS A 150 11.94 13.01 -3.61
CA HIS A 150 13.16 12.63 -4.33
C HIS A 150 12.85 11.66 -5.48
N PHE A 151 11.84 10.82 -5.31
CA PHE A 151 11.31 9.87 -6.28
C PHE A 151 9.79 10.04 -6.40
N LEU A 152 9.28 9.79 -7.59
CA LEU A 152 7.85 9.65 -7.83
C LEU A 152 7.48 8.17 -7.81
N GLY A 153 6.76 7.73 -6.78
CA GLY A 153 6.19 6.40 -6.73
C GLY A 153 4.91 6.34 -7.58
N LEU A 154 4.81 5.38 -8.47
CA LEU A 154 3.59 5.02 -9.17
C LEU A 154 3.13 3.66 -8.63
N LYS A 155 2.12 3.65 -7.75
CA LYS A 155 1.66 2.47 -7.03
C LYS A 155 0.33 1.97 -7.56
N ASP A 156 0.39 0.87 -8.29
CA ASP A 156 -0.76 0.13 -8.80
C ASP A 156 -1.08 -1.06 -7.89
N MET A 157 -1.90 -0.82 -6.88
CA MET A 157 -2.19 -1.78 -5.80
C MET A 157 -2.96 -3.02 -6.24
N ALA A 158 -3.66 -2.95 -7.37
CA ALA A 158 -4.54 -4.00 -7.83
C ALA A 158 -4.11 -4.63 -9.16
N GLY A 159 -3.06 -4.10 -9.80
CA GLY A 159 -2.64 -4.54 -11.13
C GLY A 159 -3.59 -4.07 -12.22
N LEU A 160 -4.12 -2.83 -12.11
CA LEU A 160 -5.07 -2.25 -13.07
C LEU A 160 -4.39 -1.56 -14.24
N LEU A 161 -3.15 -1.12 -14.07
CA LEU A 161 -2.43 -0.39 -15.10
C LEU A 161 -2.10 -1.33 -16.26
N LYS A 162 -2.76 -1.12 -17.39
CA LYS A 162 -2.56 -1.90 -18.63
C LYS A 162 -1.27 -1.49 -19.32
N PRO A 163 -0.62 -2.35 -20.13
CA PRO A 163 0.64 -2.01 -20.81
C PRO A 163 0.57 -0.72 -21.64
N ALA A 164 -0.48 -0.51 -22.41
CA ALA A 164 -0.67 0.72 -23.19
C ALA A 164 -0.86 1.97 -22.30
N ALA A 165 -1.55 1.81 -21.18
CA ALA A 165 -1.71 2.86 -20.17
C ALA A 165 -0.37 3.20 -19.50
N ALA A 166 0.44 2.20 -19.16
CA ALA A 166 1.76 2.38 -18.57
C ALA A 166 2.68 3.17 -19.52
N LEU A 167 2.71 2.79 -20.79
CA LEU A 167 3.48 3.50 -21.80
C LEU A 167 3.10 4.98 -21.88
N GLN A 168 1.78 5.27 -21.90
CA GLN A 168 1.27 6.64 -21.98
C GLN A 168 1.55 7.44 -20.70
N LEU A 169 1.27 6.84 -19.54
CA LEU A 169 1.41 7.51 -18.24
C LEU A 169 2.87 7.82 -17.92
N VAL A 170 3.76 6.82 -18.05
CA VAL A 170 5.18 6.99 -17.73
C VAL A 170 5.81 8.02 -18.66
N LYS A 171 5.54 7.99 -19.98
CA LYS A 171 6.03 9.02 -20.92
C LYS A 171 5.59 10.42 -20.50
N ALA A 172 4.29 10.61 -20.20
CA ALA A 172 3.78 11.91 -19.78
C ALA A 172 4.42 12.39 -18.45
N LEU A 173 4.62 11.48 -17.50
CA LEU A 173 5.28 11.81 -16.23
C LEU A 173 6.76 12.18 -16.44
N LYS A 174 7.50 11.46 -17.28
CA LYS A 174 8.91 11.78 -17.64
C LYS A 174 9.05 13.12 -18.33
N GLU A 175 8.06 13.53 -19.13
CA GLU A 175 8.04 14.82 -19.82
C GLU A 175 7.70 15.99 -18.89
N GLU A 176 6.86 15.77 -17.88
CA GLU A 176 6.24 16.81 -17.07
C GLU A 176 6.87 17.02 -15.69
N VAL A 177 7.60 16.02 -15.17
CA VAL A 177 8.28 16.10 -13.88
C VAL A 177 9.74 15.65 -13.98
N GLY A 178 10.62 16.29 -13.19
CA GLY A 178 12.05 15.99 -13.17
C GLY A 178 12.47 14.87 -12.21
N LEU A 179 11.50 14.10 -11.68
CA LEU A 179 11.77 13.05 -10.71
C LEU A 179 12.02 11.70 -11.40
N PRO A 180 12.92 10.87 -10.86
CA PRO A 180 12.95 9.46 -11.23
C PRO A 180 11.63 8.79 -10.83
N ILE A 181 11.17 7.84 -11.65
CA ILE A 181 9.89 7.12 -11.44
C ILE A 181 10.17 5.72 -10.94
N HIS A 182 9.53 5.36 -9.82
CA HIS A 182 9.53 4.03 -9.25
C HIS A 182 8.15 3.39 -9.38
N PHE A 183 8.04 2.33 -10.19
CA PHE A 183 6.77 1.68 -10.49
C PHE A 183 6.58 0.40 -9.68
N HIS A 184 5.47 0.35 -8.96
CA HIS A 184 5.00 -0.80 -8.18
C HIS A 184 3.66 -1.28 -8.71
N THR A 185 3.53 -2.58 -8.97
CA THR A 185 2.27 -3.20 -9.40
C THR A 185 2.09 -4.58 -8.81
N HIS A 186 0.85 -5.10 -8.87
CA HIS A 186 0.51 -6.46 -8.47
C HIS A 186 0.12 -7.30 -9.70
N ASP A 187 0.36 -8.60 -9.66
CA ASP A 187 0.12 -9.50 -10.79
C ASP A 187 -1.23 -10.23 -10.72
N THR A 188 -2.22 -9.62 -10.07
CA THR A 188 -3.54 -10.21 -9.87
C THR A 188 -4.24 -10.56 -11.19
N SER A 189 -4.06 -9.72 -12.20
CA SER A 189 -4.59 -9.94 -13.57
C SER A 189 -3.73 -10.86 -14.42
N GLY A 190 -2.46 -11.10 -14.05
CA GLY A 190 -1.48 -11.86 -14.83
C GLY A 190 -0.84 -11.10 -15.98
N ILE A 191 -1.06 -9.79 -16.11
CA ILE A 191 -0.45 -8.96 -17.17
C ILE A 191 0.58 -7.96 -16.65
N ALA A 192 0.83 -7.94 -15.35
CA ALA A 192 1.69 -6.91 -14.75
C ALA A 192 3.15 -7.01 -15.22
N GLY A 193 3.64 -8.20 -15.57
CA GLY A 193 4.94 -8.36 -16.24
C GLY A 193 5.01 -7.59 -17.57
N ALA A 194 4.00 -7.72 -18.42
CA ALA A 194 3.91 -6.96 -19.68
C ALA A 194 3.80 -5.45 -19.41
N THR A 195 3.11 -5.06 -18.34
CA THR A 195 2.99 -3.65 -17.93
C THR A 195 4.35 -3.08 -17.49
N ILE A 196 5.16 -3.86 -16.75
CA ILE A 196 6.53 -3.46 -16.38
C ILE A 196 7.40 -3.26 -17.63
N LEU A 197 7.34 -4.18 -18.60
CA LEU A 197 8.12 -4.05 -19.83
C LEU A 197 7.71 -2.81 -20.64
N ALA A 198 6.41 -2.51 -20.73
CA ALA A 198 5.93 -1.28 -21.37
C ALA A 198 6.36 -0.02 -20.60
N ALA A 199 6.40 -0.06 -19.28
CA ALA A 199 6.91 1.03 -18.46
C ALA A 199 8.43 1.21 -18.64
N ALA A 200 9.20 0.12 -18.78
CA ALA A 200 10.63 0.16 -19.09
C ALA A 200 10.88 0.84 -20.43
N ASP A 201 10.13 0.48 -21.49
CA ASP A 201 10.20 1.13 -22.80
C ASP A 201 9.85 2.62 -22.73
N ALA A 202 8.96 3.00 -21.81
CA ALA A 202 8.59 4.40 -21.58
C ALA A 202 9.62 5.19 -20.76
N GLY A 203 10.63 4.54 -20.18
CA GLY A 203 11.72 5.18 -19.44
C GLY A 203 11.51 5.23 -17.91
N VAL A 204 10.77 4.29 -17.33
CA VAL A 204 10.74 4.12 -15.87
C VAL A 204 12.15 3.84 -15.35
N ASP A 205 12.46 4.34 -14.16
CA ASP A 205 13.80 4.24 -13.59
C ASP A 205 13.97 3.03 -12.67
N VAL A 206 12.94 2.69 -11.89
CA VAL A 206 12.92 1.55 -10.96
C VAL A 206 11.59 0.82 -11.07
N VAL A 207 11.61 -0.51 -10.98
CA VAL A 207 10.41 -1.35 -10.96
C VAL A 207 10.47 -2.34 -9.80
N ASP A 208 9.32 -2.57 -9.17
CA ASP A 208 9.18 -3.58 -8.12
C ASP A 208 8.82 -4.94 -8.70
N THR A 209 9.51 -5.95 -8.23
CA THR A 209 9.26 -7.35 -8.55
C THR A 209 9.36 -8.22 -7.29
N ALA A 210 8.93 -9.46 -7.35
CA ALA A 210 9.12 -10.42 -6.27
C ALA A 210 10.01 -11.58 -6.73
N MET A 211 10.71 -12.20 -5.79
CA MET A 211 11.45 -13.43 -6.06
C MET A 211 10.53 -14.46 -6.72
N ASP A 212 11.06 -15.20 -7.70
CA ASP A 212 10.27 -16.07 -8.58
C ASP A 212 9.32 -16.98 -7.79
N ALA A 213 9.83 -17.61 -6.74
CA ALA A 213 9.04 -18.50 -5.89
C ALA A 213 7.92 -17.79 -5.10
N LEU A 214 7.97 -16.46 -4.93
CA LEU A 214 7.01 -15.65 -4.16
C LEU A 214 6.19 -14.71 -5.06
N SER A 215 6.38 -14.77 -6.37
CA SER A 215 5.76 -13.88 -7.35
C SER A 215 4.37 -14.33 -7.79
N GLY A 216 3.70 -13.45 -8.54
CA GLY A 216 2.40 -13.73 -9.17
C GLY A 216 1.20 -13.58 -8.26
N GLY A 217 0.02 -13.67 -8.83
CA GLY A 217 -1.24 -13.48 -8.11
C GLY A 217 -1.31 -12.13 -7.41
N THR A 218 -1.62 -12.10 -6.12
CA THR A 218 -1.68 -10.86 -5.35
C THR A 218 -0.31 -10.30 -4.95
N SER A 219 0.80 -10.98 -5.31
CA SER A 219 2.16 -10.47 -5.19
C SER A 219 2.59 -9.68 -6.44
N GLN A 220 3.86 -9.32 -6.54
CA GLN A 220 4.44 -8.62 -7.68
C GLN A 220 4.81 -9.60 -8.81
N PRO A 221 5.09 -9.09 -10.03
CA PRO A 221 5.62 -9.89 -11.12
C PRO A 221 6.93 -10.60 -10.78
N CYS A 222 7.17 -11.71 -11.48
CA CYS A 222 8.33 -12.56 -11.32
C CYS A 222 9.63 -11.81 -11.70
N MET A 223 10.55 -11.67 -10.73
CA MET A 223 11.80 -10.95 -10.91
C MET A 223 12.67 -11.59 -11.98
N GLY A 224 12.86 -12.90 -11.95
CA GLY A 224 13.66 -13.62 -12.94
C GLY A 224 13.12 -13.45 -14.36
N SER A 225 11.79 -13.46 -14.52
CA SER A 225 11.17 -13.24 -15.84
C SER A 225 11.42 -11.82 -16.38
N ILE A 226 11.38 -10.80 -15.52
CA ILE A 226 11.66 -9.41 -15.93
C ILE A 226 13.14 -9.22 -16.25
N VAL A 227 14.05 -9.78 -15.42
CA VAL A 227 15.49 -9.74 -15.67
C VAL A 227 15.84 -10.37 -17.01
N GLU A 228 15.32 -11.58 -17.28
CA GLU A 228 15.56 -12.28 -18.55
C GLU A 228 14.93 -11.55 -19.77
N ALA A 229 13.73 -10.98 -19.60
CA ALA A 229 13.07 -10.25 -20.68
C ALA A 229 13.83 -8.97 -21.09
N LEU A 230 14.54 -8.34 -20.14
CA LEU A 230 15.35 -7.14 -20.39
C LEU A 230 16.81 -7.46 -20.73
N HIS A 231 17.24 -8.72 -20.56
CA HIS A 231 18.64 -9.12 -20.77
C HIS A 231 19.10 -8.83 -22.20
N ASN A 232 20.31 -8.30 -22.35
CA ASN A 232 20.89 -7.85 -23.62
C ASN A 232 20.09 -6.73 -24.36
N SER A 233 19.12 -6.10 -23.72
CA SER A 233 18.42 -4.92 -24.24
C SER A 233 19.10 -3.62 -23.75
N GLU A 234 18.64 -2.46 -24.25
CA GLU A 234 19.05 -1.15 -23.74
C GLU A 234 18.64 -0.92 -22.28
N ARG A 235 17.76 -1.75 -21.77
CA ARG A 235 17.24 -1.72 -20.38
C ARG A 235 17.73 -2.90 -19.53
N ASP A 236 18.81 -3.55 -19.96
CA ASP A 236 19.41 -4.63 -19.20
C ASP A 236 19.71 -4.20 -17.75
N THR A 237 19.23 -4.98 -16.80
CA THR A 237 19.37 -4.68 -15.35
C THR A 237 20.77 -4.96 -14.82
N GLY A 238 21.58 -5.73 -15.55
CA GLY A 238 22.89 -6.21 -15.09
C GLY A 238 22.84 -7.20 -13.93
N ILE A 239 21.66 -7.68 -13.54
CA ILE A 239 21.50 -8.65 -12.46
C ILE A 239 21.94 -10.04 -12.95
N ASN A 240 22.80 -10.70 -12.18
CA ASN A 240 23.21 -12.07 -12.48
C ASN A 240 22.05 -13.03 -12.19
N ILE A 241 21.55 -13.66 -13.24
CA ILE A 241 20.38 -14.55 -13.17
C ILE A 241 20.63 -15.81 -12.35
N GLU A 242 21.85 -16.36 -12.36
CA GLU A 242 22.18 -17.57 -11.58
C GLU A 242 22.11 -17.25 -10.07
N ASN A 243 22.66 -16.11 -9.65
CA ASN A 243 22.57 -15.63 -8.27
C ASN A 243 21.11 -15.45 -7.83
N LEU A 244 20.26 -14.92 -8.73
CA LEU A 244 18.84 -14.75 -8.46
C LEU A 244 18.13 -16.10 -8.29
N ARG A 245 18.43 -17.07 -9.16
CA ARG A 245 17.87 -18.43 -9.10
C ARG A 245 18.21 -19.14 -7.79
N GLU A 246 19.45 -19.06 -7.32
CA GLU A 246 19.85 -19.64 -6.04
C GLU A 246 19.01 -19.12 -4.87
N ILE A 247 18.77 -17.81 -4.83
CA ILE A 247 17.95 -17.19 -3.78
C ILE A 247 16.48 -17.57 -3.97
N SER A 248 15.99 -17.64 -5.20
CA SER A 248 14.63 -18.08 -5.48
C SER A 248 14.38 -19.54 -5.09
N ASP A 249 15.34 -20.42 -5.31
CA ASP A 249 15.27 -21.82 -4.88
C ASP A 249 15.16 -21.94 -3.35
N TYR A 250 15.92 -21.13 -2.61
CA TYR A 250 15.75 -21.03 -1.15
C TYR A 250 14.31 -20.65 -0.77
N TRP A 251 13.77 -19.60 -1.39
CA TRP A 251 12.40 -19.16 -1.10
C TRP A 251 11.34 -20.18 -1.54
N GLY A 252 11.61 -20.96 -2.58
CA GLY A 252 10.75 -22.07 -2.99
C GLY A 252 10.61 -23.14 -1.89
N GLN A 253 11.73 -23.48 -1.24
CA GLN A 253 11.75 -24.41 -0.11
C GLN A 253 11.05 -23.83 1.13
N VAL A 254 11.26 -22.54 1.41
CA VAL A 254 10.61 -21.84 2.51
C VAL A 254 9.10 -21.76 2.28
N ARG A 255 8.65 -21.37 1.08
CA ARG A 255 7.23 -21.26 0.72
C ARG A 255 6.46 -22.55 0.98
N ALA A 256 7.05 -23.70 0.68
CA ALA A 256 6.42 -25.00 0.92
C ALA A 256 6.06 -25.21 2.41
N GLN A 257 6.84 -24.64 3.33
CA GLN A 257 6.56 -24.72 4.77
C GLN A 257 5.38 -23.84 5.20
N TYR A 258 5.07 -22.80 4.43
CA TYR A 258 3.99 -21.86 4.68
C TYR A 258 2.72 -22.09 3.84
N ALA A 259 2.64 -23.21 3.12
CA ALA A 259 1.52 -23.51 2.22
C ALA A 259 0.14 -23.44 2.91
N ALA A 260 0.04 -23.76 4.20
CA ALA A 260 -1.19 -23.67 4.97
C ALA A 260 -1.72 -22.22 5.16
N PHE A 261 -0.86 -21.22 4.94
CA PHE A 261 -1.20 -19.81 5.10
C PHE A 261 -1.45 -19.11 3.77
N GLU A 262 -1.36 -19.83 2.64
CA GLU A 262 -1.64 -19.25 1.32
C GLU A 262 -3.13 -18.93 1.16
N SER A 263 -3.41 -17.83 0.45
CA SER A 263 -4.78 -17.36 0.22
C SER A 263 -5.62 -18.22 -0.71
N GLY A 264 -5.01 -19.25 -1.34
CA GLY A 264 -5.68 -20.14 -2.26
C GLY A 264 -6.02 -19.53 -3.62
N LEU A 265 -5.37 -18.42 -4.02
CA LEU A 265 -5.46 -17.91 -5.37
C LEU A 265 -4.62 -18.80 -6.29
N SER A 266 -5.29 -19.63 -7.09
CA SER A 266 -4.63 -20.63 -7.93
C SER A 266 -4.20 -20.10 -9.31
N SER A 267 -4.76 -18.98 -9.75
CA SER A 267 -4.48 -18.38 -11.06
C SER A 267 -4.78 -16.88 -11.07
N PRO A 268 -4.10 -16.10 -11.94
CA PRO A 268 -4.52 -14.73 -12.24
C PRO A 268 -5.92 -14.69 -12.83
N ALA A 269 -6.65 -13.57 -12.61
CA ALA A 269 -7.98 -13.40 -13.14
C ALA A 269 -8.25 -11.96 -13.59
N SER A 270 -8.88 -11.82 -14.77
CA SER A 270 -9.30 -10.51 -15.28
C SER A 270 -10.45 -9.89 -14.47
N GLU A 271 -11.05 -10.63 -13.56
CA GLU A 271 -12.11 -10.17 -12.66
C GLU A 271 -11.65 -8.97 -11.80
N VAL A 272 -10.34 -8.83 -11.58
CA VAL A 272 -9.78 -7.67 -10.88
C VAL A 272 -10.16 -6.33 -11.55
N TYR A 273 -10.36 -6.30 -12.86
CA TYR A 273 -10.81 -5.10 -13.57
C TYR A 273 -12.27 -4.72 -13.29
N LEU A 274 -13.06 -5.63 -12.72
CA LEU A 274 -14.43 -5.37 -12.30
C LEU A 274 -14.49 -4.82 -10.86
N HIS A 275 -13.84 -5.52 -9.93
CA HIS A 275 -13.90 -5.15 -8.51
C HIS A 275 -12.77 -4.19 -8.07
N GLU A 276 -11.66 -4.14 -8.78
CA GLU A 276 -10.50 -3.29 -8.53
C GLU A 276 -9.91 -3.41 -7.09
N MET A 277 -10.04 -4.58 -6.47
CA MET A 277 -9.50 -4.81 -5.13
C MET A 277 -7.97 -4.82 -5.14
N PRO A 278 -7.30 -4.08 -4.25
CA PRO A 278 -5.88 -4.26 -4.00
C PRO A 278 -5.53 -5.70 -3.63
N GLY A 279 -4.33 -6.16 -4.03
CA GLY A 279 -3.91 -7.55 -3.77
C GLY A 279 -4.00 -7.94 -2.29
N GLY A 280 -3.50 -7.09 -1.37
CA GLY A 280 -3.62 -7.34 0.06
C GLY A 280 -5.07 -7.32 0.58
N GLN A 281 -5.92 -6.45 0.03
CA GLN A 281 -7.35 -6.43 0.40
C GLN A 281 -8.07 -7.68 -0.11
N PHE A 282 -7.78 -8.14 -1.31
CA PHE A 282 -8.36 -9.36 -1.87
C PHE A 282 -8.15 -10.56 -0.94
N THR A 283 -6.89 -10.78 -0.51
CA THR A 283 -6.56 -11.90 0.38
C THR A 283 -7.20 -11.77 1.76
N ASN A 284 -7.17 -10.57 2.33
CA ASN A 284 -7.74 -10.32 3.66
C ASN A 284 -9.27 -10.42 3.66
N LEU A 285 -9.94 -9.85 2.66
CA LEU A 285 -11.40 -9.88 2.56
C LEU A 285 -11.92 -11.30 2.33
N LYS A 286 -11.21 -12.10 1.53
CA LYS A 286 -11.53 -13.51 1.31
C LYS A 286 -11.40 -14.34 2.58
N ALA A 287 -10.33 -14.11 3.36
CA ALA A 287 -10.17 -14.75 4.67
C ALA A 287 -11.27 -14.33 5.67
N GLN A 288 -11.64 -13.05 5.66
CA GLN A 288 -12.72 -12.52 6.50
C GLN A 288 -14.09 -13.12 6.11
N ALA A 289 -14.42 -13.16 4.81
CA ALA A 289 -15.63 -13.78 4.31
C ALA A 289 -15.73 -15.26 4.73
N ARG A 290 -14.60 -15.99 4.62
CA ARG A 290 -14.51 -17.39 5.09
C ARG A 290 -14.78 -17.51 6.59
N SER A 291 -14.19 -16.65 7.40
CA SER A 291 -14.41 -16.66 8.86
C SER A 291 -15.85 -16.37 9.28
N MET A 292 -16.60 -15.65 8.43
CA MET A 292 -18.01 -15.33 8.61
C MET A 292 -18.95 -16.39 7.96
N GLY A 293 -18.41 -17.46 7.38
CA GLY A 293 -19.20 -18.49 6.69
C GLY A 293 -19.82 -18.01 5.36
N MET A 294 -19.25 -17.00 4.74
CA MET A 294 -19.72 -16.40 3.48
C MET A 294 -18.80 -16.70 2.28
N GLU A 295 -17.96 -17.73 2.36
CA GLU A 295 -17.01 -18.05 1.29
C GLU A 295 -17.71 -18.33 -0.05
N GLU A 296 -18.88 -19.01 -0.03
CA GLU A 296 -19.68 -19.29 -1.23
C GLU A 296 -20.27 -18.04 -1.87
N LYS A 297 -20.38 -16.93 -1.12
CA LYS A 297 -20.85 -15.62 -1.60
C LYS A 297 -19.72 -14.70 -2.10
N TRP A 298 -18.55 -15.27 -2.36
CA TRP A 298 -17.39 -14.45 -2.76
C TRP A 298 -17.66 -13.58 -4.00
N HIS A 299 -18.35 -14.13 -4.98
CA HIS A 299 -18.70 -13.38 -6.20
C HIS A 299 -19.59 -12.17 -5.89
N ASP A 300 -20.65 -12.37 -5.10
CA ASP A 300 -21.53 -11.28 -4.66
C ASP A 300 -20.78 -10.22 -3.87
N ILE A 301 -19.82 -10.64 -3.02
CA ILE A 301 -18.98 -9.71 -2.25
C ILE A 301 -18.11 -8.89 -3.18
N ALA A 302 -17.51 -9.48 -4.22
CA ALA A 302 -16.68 -8.81 -5.18
C ALA A 302 -17.45 -7.78 -6.03
N GLU A 303 -18.65 -8.14 -6.50
CA GLU A 303 -19.54 -7.21 -7.20
C GLU A 303 -19.98 -6.06 -6.28
N THR A 304 -20.42 -6.39 -5.06
CA THR A 304 -20.83 -5.39 -4.07
C THR A 304 -19.68 -4.45 -3.70
N TYR A 305 -18.43 -4.93 -3.68
CA TYR A 305 -17.25 -4.09 -3.44
C TYR A 305 -17.11 -3.00 -4.53
N ALA A 306 -17.33 -3.34 -5.80
CA ALA A 306 -17.33 -2.37 -6.89
C ALA A 306 -18.46 -1.34 -6.73
N ASP A 307 -19.68 -1.80 -6.39
CA ASP A 307 -20.83 -0.92 -6.15
C ASP A 307 -20.60 0.03 -5.00
N VAL A 308 -20.04 -0.45 -3.89
CA VAL A 308 -19.67 0.37 -2.73
C VAL A 308 -18.65 1.44 -3.12
N ASN A 309 -17.64 1.10 -3.93
CA ASN A 309 -16.69 2.09 -4.40
C ASN A 309 -17.36 3.21 -5.20
N GLN A 310 -18.28 2.85 -6.10
CA GLN A 310 -19.05 3.83 -6.87
C GLN A 310 -19.98 4.67 -5.96
N MET A 311 -20.59 4.04 -4.97
CA MET A 311 -21.45 4.71 -3.98
C MET A 311 -20.65 5.71 -3.12
N PHE A 312 -19.37 5.44 -2.85
CA PHE A 312 -18.47 6.38 -2.16
C PHE A 312 -17.84 7.44 -3.09
N GLY A 313 -18.24 7.45 -4.37
CA GLY A 313 -17.79 8.43 -5.36
C GLY A 313 -16.52 8.05 -6.10
N ASP A 314 -16.31 6.77 -6.34
CA ASP A 314 -15.12 6.21 -7.02
C ASP A 314 -13.82 6.71 -6.35
N ILE A 315 -13.54 6.18 -5.17
CA ILE A 315 -12.36 6.55 -4.37
C ILE A 315 -11.16 5.66 -4.70
N VAL A 316 -9.97 6.14 -4.37
CA VAL A 316 -8.76 5.32 -4.35
C VAL A 316 -8.91 4.23 -3.28
N LYS A 317 -8.53 3.01 -3.62
CA LYS A 317 -8.64 1.82 -2.77
C LYS A 317 -7.25 1.30 -2.41
N VAL A 318 -6.74 1.75 -1.29
CA VAL A 318 -5.50 1.26 -0.66
C VAL A 318 -5.68 1.35 0.85
N THR A 319 -4.98 0.54 1.63
CA THR A 319 -5.12 0.56 3.10
C THR A 319 -4.93 1.98 3.68
N PRO A 320 -5.87 2.52 4.50
CA PRO A 320 -7.06 1.85 5.06
C PRO A 320 -8.36 1.95 4.23
N SER A 321 -8.49 2.81 3.21
CA SER A 321 -9.75 3.00 2.47
C SER A 321 -10.28 1.72 1.82
N SER A 322 -9.39 0.86 1.30
CA SER A 322 -9.79 -0.44 0.73
C SER A 322 -10.48 -1.37 1.74
N LYS A 323 -10.01 -1.34 3.00
CA LYS A 323 -10.66 -2.10 4.08
C LYS A 323 -12.07 -1.57 4.35
N VAL A 324 -12.25 -0.25 4.36
CA VAL A 324 -13.57 0.37 4.60
C VAL A 324 -14.57 -0.03 3.51
N VAL A 325 -14.14 -0.04 2.24
CA VAL A 325 -14.99 -0.53 1.13
C VAL A 325 -15.35 -2.00 1.35
N GLY A 326 -14.40 -2.82 1.79
CA GLY A 326 -14.62 -4.24 2.09
C GLY A 326 -15.57 -4.47 3.27
N ASP A 327 -15.42 -3.72 4.36
CA ASP A 327 -16.31 -3.80 5.52
C ASP A 327 -17.77 -3.50 5.14
N MET A 328 -17.97 -2.48 4.30
CA MET A 328 -19.29 -2.13 3.78
C MET A 328 -19.86 -3.20 2.86
N ALA A 329 -19.05 -3.75 1.94
CA ALA A 329 -19.48 -4.80 1.03
C ALA A 329 -19.91 -6.06 1.79
N LEU A 330 -19.12 -6.50 2.79
CA LEU A 330 -19.48 -7.63 3.65
C LEU A 330 -20.79 -7.40 4.41
N MET A 331 -20.98 -6.19 4.96
CA MET A 331 -22.21 -5.85 5.66
C MET A 331 -23.42 -5.90 4.73
N MET A 332 -23.29 -5.32 3.52
CA MET A 332 -24.40 -5.34 2.54
C MET A 332 -24.77 -6.75 2.14
N VAL A 333 -23.80 -7.61 1.80
CA VAL A 333 -24.07 -9.03 1.42
C VAL A 333 -24.63 -9.81 2.61
N ALA A 334 -24.13 -9.59 3.83
CA ALA A 334 -24.64 -10.26 5.03
C ALA A 334 -26.10 -9.91 5.34
N GLN A 335 -26.50 -8.67 5.07
CA GLN A 335 -27.86 -8.16 5.30
C GLN A 335 -28.75 -8.21 4.07
N ASN A 336 -28.26 -8.77 2.95
CA ASN A 336 -28.96 -8.84 1.67
C ASN A 336 -29.46 -7.46 1.18
N LEU A 337 -28.61 -6.43 1.32
CA LEU A 337 -28.82 -5.06 0.85
C LEU A 337 -28.11 -4.86 -0.47
N ASN A 338 -28.76 -4.17 -1.41
CA ASN A 338 -28.15 -3.68 -2.62
C ASN A 338 -27.87 -2.15 -2.53
N ARG A 339 -27.26 -1.59 -3.56
CA ARG A 339 -26.94 -0.16 -3.62
C ARG A 339 -28.18 0.73 -3.49
N GLU A 340 -29.28 0.38 -4.17
CA GLU A 340 -30.52 1.15 -4.14
C GLU A 340 -31.11 1.21 -2.72
N ASP A 341 -31.05 0.09 -1.98
CA ASP A 341 -31.48 0.01 -0.58
C ASP A 341 -30.66 0.95 0.29
N VAL A 342 -29.33 0.95 0.11
CA VAL A 342 -28.43 1.82 0.89
C VAL A 342 -28.60 3.30 0.54
N GLU A 343 -28.74 3.64 -0.72
CA GLU A 343 -28.93 5.03 -1.17
C GLU A 343 -30.36 5.56 -0.89
N ASN A 344 -31.35 4.69 -0.69
CA ASN A 344 -32.71 5.10 -0.37
C ASN A 344 -32.77 5.80 1.01
N PRO A 345 -33.21 7.07 1.08
CA PRO A 345 -33.24 7.82 2.34
C PRO A 345 -34.18 7.23 3.40
N ASN A 346 -35.15 6.40 2.99
CA ASN A 346 -36.13 5.79 3.89
C ASN A 346 -35.68 4.45 4.47
N THR A 347 -34.63 3.86 3.96
CA THR A 347 -34.07 2.61 4.49
C THR A 347 -33.13 2.94 5.64
N ASP A 348 -33.37 2.40 6.83
CA ASP A 348 -32.41 2.52 7.93
C ASP A 348 -31.25 1.52 7.69
N VAL A 349 -30.03 2.05 7.63
CA VAL A 349 -28.82 1.29 7.38
C VAL A 349 -27.86 1.48 8.54
N ALA A 350 -27.47 0.38 9.17
CA ALA A 350 -26.43 0.38 10.19
C ALA A 350 -25.05 0.33 9.53
N PHE A 351 -24.53 1.51 9.15
CA PHE A 351 -23.18 1.59 8.56
C PHE A 351 -22.11 1.06 9.52
N PRO A 352 -21.12 0.30 9.04
CA PRO A 352 -19.95 -0.06 9.84
C PRO A 352 -19.25 1.19 10.39
N GLU A 353 -18.68 1.10 11.58
CA GLU A 353 -17.97 2.22 12.23
C GLU A 353 -16.85 2.78 11.34
N SER A 354 -16.10 1.89 10.67
CA SER A 354 -15.04 2.29 9.73
C SER A 354 -15.56 3.14 8.57
N VAL A 355 -16.79 2.87 8.10
CA VAL A 355 -17.45 3.66 7.05
C VAL A 355 -17.86 5.02 7.57
N VAL A 356 -18.48 5.06 8.75
CA VAL A 356 -18.86 6.33 9.40
C VAL A 356 -17.64 7.21 9.61
N ASP A 357 -16.54 6.65 10.12
CA ASP A 357 -15.29 7.35 10.35
C ASP A 357 -14.67 7.91 9.06
N MET A 358 -14.65 7.11 7.99
CA MET A 358 -14.15 7.58 6.69
C MET A 358 -15.01 8.72 6.15
N LEU A 359 -16.34 8.58 6.15
CA LEU A 359 -17.26 9.59 5.64
C LEU A 359 -17.30 10.86 6.52
N LYS A 360 -16.95 10.72 7.80
CA LYS A 360 -16.72 11.85 8.72
C LYS A 360 -15.46 12.63 8.40
N GLY A 361 -14.58 12.08 7.55
CA GLY A 361 -13.31 12.69 7.14
C GLY A 361 -12.12 12.32 8.02
N ASN A 362 -12.26 11.32 8.89
CA ASN A 362 -11.18 10.87 9.77
C ASN A 362 -10.04 10.15 9.04
N LEU A 363 -10.25 9.76 7.77
CA LEU A 363 -9.20 9.26 6.88
C LEU A 363 -8.70 10.29 5.86
N GLY A 364 -9.29 11.48 5.84
CA GLY A 364 -9.02 12.53 4.86
C GLY A 364 -10.13 12.69 3.83
N GLN A 365 -9.80 13.35 2.72
CA GLN A 365 -10.75 13.71 1.67
C GLN A 365 -10.31 13.15 0.31
N PRO A 366 -11.17 12.43 -0.42
CA PRO A 366 -10.88 12.02 -1.79
C PRO A 366 -10.99 13.22 -2.76
N PRO A 367 -10.40 13.13 -3.95
CA PRO A 367 -10.62 14.11 -5.01
C PRO A 367 -12.12 14.31 -5.28
N GLY A 368 -12.58 15.57 -5.19
CA GLY A 368 -13.99 15.92 -5.36
C GLY A 368 -14.89 15.69 -4.14
N GLY A 369 -14.36 15.17 -3.03
CA GLY A 369 -15.10 14.86 -1.82
C GLY A 369 -15.97 13.59 -1.93
N PHE A 370 -16.61 13.21 -0.84
CA PHE A 370 -17.59 12.11 -0.81
C PHE A 370 -18.97 12.58 -1.28
N PRO A 371 -19.81 11.70 -1.88
CA PRO A 371 -21.18 12.03 -2.27
C PRO A 371 -22.04 12.47 -1.08
N LYS A 372 -22.63 13.66 -1.19
CA LYS A 372 -23.33 14.31 -0.07
C LYS A 372 -24.47 13.48 0.53
N HIS A 373 -25.23 12.74 -0.32
CA HIS A 373 -26.36 11.94 0.13
C HIS A 373 -25.92 10.81 1.06
N ILE A 374 -24.81 10.13 0.74
CA ILE A 374 -24.24 9.07 1.58
C ILE A 374 -23.66 9.63 2.88
N VAL A 375 -22.91 10.74 2.79
CA VAL A 375 -22.39 11.44 3.98
C VAL A 375 -23.52 11.82 4.94
N THR A 376 -24.58 12.46 4.43
CA THR A 376 -25.73 12.88 5.25
C THR A 376 -26.40 11.69 5.93
N LYS A 377 -26.57 10.59 5.21
CA LYS A 377 -27.20 9.36 5.72
C LYS A 377 -26.37 8.69 6.78
N ALA A 378 -25.07 8.49 6.54
CA ALA A 378 -24.16 7.82 7.45
C ALA A 378 -23.92 8.63 8.74
N LEU A 379 -23.79 9.94 8.63
CA LEU A 379 -23.47 10.80 9.76
C LEU A 379 -24.70 11.27 10.57
N LYS A 380 -25.92 10.95 10.11
CA LYS A 380 -27.18 11.27 10.84
C LYS A 380 -27.26 12.72 11.33
N GLY A 381 -26.73 13.67 10.54
CA GLY A 381 -26.75 15.11 10.83
C GLY A 381 -25.46 15.66 11.45
N GLU A 382 -24.47 14.85 11.78
CA GLU A 382 -23.14 15.34 12.13
C GLU A 382 -22.46 15.95 10.89
N LYS A 383 -21.61 16.96 11.14
CA LYS A 383 -20.83 17.59 10.07
C LYS A 383 -19.53 16.82 9.84
N PRO A 384 -19.14 16.57 8.57
CA PRO A 384 -17.85 15.98 8.28
C PRO A 384 -16.71 16.97 8.58
N ASN A 385 -15.57 16.43 8.95
CA ASN A 385 -14.30 17.16 9.04
C ASN A 385 -13.73 17.29 7.62
N LEU A 386 -13.44 18.51 7.19
CA LEU A 386 -12.85 18.79 5.87
C LEU A 386 -11.36 19.14 5.98
N ASP A 387 -10.87 19.34 7.19
CA ASP A 387 -9.46 19.59 7.46
C ASP A 387 -8.67 18.27 7.54
N ARG A 388 -7.35 18.37 7.43
CA ARG A 388 -6.45 17.24 7.62
C ARG A 388 -6.61 16.64 9.02
N PRO A 389 -6.91 15.33 9.13
CA PRO A 389 -7.24 14.71 10.41
C PRO A 389 -6.15 14.88 11.48
N GLY A 390 -4.89 14.63 11.14
CA GLY A 390 -3.77 14.72 12.07
C GLY A 390 -3.56 16.11 12.69
N LYS A 391 -4.00 17.18 11.99
CA LYS A 391 -3.94 18.55 12.48
C LYS A 391 -4.88 18.79 13.67
N ASN A 392 -5.97 18.04 13.72
CA ASN A 392 -7.03 18.20 14.74
C ASN A 392 -6.85 17.27 15.93
N LEU A 393 -5.80 16.43 15.92
CA LEU A 393 -5.46 15.55 17.03
C LEU A 393 -4.48 16.26 17.97
N ASP A 394 -4.76 16.17 19.27
CA ASP A 394 -3.84 16.71 20.28
C ASP A 394 -2.51 15.95 20.24
N PRO A 395 -1.37 16.65 20.35
CA PRO A 395 -0.07 16.01 20.42
C PRO A 395 0.01 15.04 21.60
N ILE A 396 0.57 13.86 21.36
CA ILE A 396 0.81 12.88 22.44
C ILE A 396 2.10 13.27 23.18
N ASP A 397 2.03 13.31 24.51
CA ASP A 397 3.19 13.40 25.37
C ASP A 397 3.89 12.02 25.40
N LEU A 398 4.93 11.88 24.57
CA LEU A 398 5.67 10.63 24.39
C LEU A 398 6.39 10.23 25.67
N GLU A 399 6.94 11.18 26.46
CA GLU A 399 7.59 10.87 27.72
C GLU A 399 6.60 10.35 28.77
N LYS A 400 5.44 10.98 28.87
CA LYS A 400 4.38 10.50 29.75
C LYS A 400 3.85 9.13 29.31
N THR A 401 3.80 8.86 28.00
CA THR A 401 3.41 7.55 27.47
C THR A 401 4.44 6.50 27.84
N ARG A 402 5.73 6.81 27.70
CA ARG A 402 6.85 5.97 28.10
C ARG A 402 6.78 5.64 29.61
N GLN A 403 6.59 6.64 30.45
CA GLN A 403 6.43 6.44 31.91
C GLN A 403 5.28 5.50 32.25
N LYS A 404 4.11 5.68 31.61
CA LYS A 404 2.97 4.79 31.81
C LYS A 404 3.24 3.35 31.36
N LEU A 405 4.05 3.16 30.33
CA LEU A 405 4.48 1.82 29.88
C LEU A 405 5.38 1.18 30.94
N TYR A 406 6.36 1.92 31.47
CA TYR A 406 7.22 1.43 32.56
C TYR A 406 6.41 1.01 33.78
N GLU A 407 5.42 1.82 34.18
CA GLU A 407 4.54 1.50 35.32
C GLU A 407 3.72 0.20 35.08
N LYS A 408 3.29 -0.05 33.85
CA LYS A 408 2.54 -1.26 33.49
C LYS A 408 3.39 -2.53 33.45
N LEU A 409 4.66 -2.39 33.16
CA LEU A 409 5.57 -3.51 32.96
C LEU A 409 6.16 -4.08 34.27
N ASP A 410 5.82 -3.48 35.42
CA ASP A 410 6.05 -3.96 36.80
C ASP A 410 7.42 -4.66 36.98
N GLY A 411 8.50 -3.92 36.69
CA GLY A 411 9.88 -4.39 36.88
C GLY A 411 10.48 -5.21 35.74
N ILE A 412 9.81 -5.37 34.61
CA ILE A 412 10.42 -5.89 33.39
C ILE A 412 11.37 -4.82 32.86
N LYS A 413 12.66 -5.11 32.81
CA LYS A 413 13.67 -4.24 32.18
C LYS A 413 13.47 -4.30 30.66
N ILE A 414 13.07 -3.19 30.09
CA ILE A 414 13.04 -2.97 28.65
C ILE A 414 14.13 -1.97 28.34
N ASP A 415 14.92 -2.25 27.29
CA ASP A 415 15.94 -1.32 26.84
C ASP A 415 15.29 -0.04 26.29
N ASP A 416 15.97 1.10 26.46
CA ASP A 416 15.47 2.40 25.99
C ASP A 416 15.16 2.41 24.50
N GLU A 417 15.82 1.57 23.70
CA GLU A 417 15.56 1.37 22.28
C GLU A 417 14.21 0.69 21.98
N ASP A 418 13.73 -0.19 22.87
CA ASP A 418 12.45 -0.89 22.71
C ASP A 418 11.24 -0.05 23.14
N LEU A 419 11.49 1.05 23.86
CA LEU A 419 10.46 1.97 24.35
C LEU A 419 10.24 3.19 23.45
N ASN A 420 11.15 3.46 22.54
CA ASN A 420 11.03 4.50 21.54
C ASN A 420 10.28 4.00 20.33
#